data_3626ec909fb7b3979cf8820a779aa98b
#
_entry.id   3626ec909fb7b3979cf8820a779aa98b
#
_cell.length_a   1.000
_cell.length_b   1.000
_cell.length_c   1.000
_cell.angle_alpha   90.00
_cell.angle_beta   90.00
_cell.angle_gamma   90.00
#
_symmetry.space_group_name_H-M   'P 1'
#
loop_
_entity.id
_entity.type
_entity.pdbx_description
1 polymer ?
#
loop_
_entity_poly.entity_id
_entity_poly.type
_entity_poly.pdbx_seq_one_letter_code
_entity_poly.pdbx_strand_id
1 'polypeptide(L)'
;MLQRGRMMAGEPNGELWEWHTDSGWKKVPGSEAAGPNGVEISKDGKTLYIGGWGSQSVIRLSRGQTPVKKDAVGVGFRVDNLRWASDDTRLAAGQGGAAPSQTSNVAKVNPNTLTFQELVRYPYNDAFSLGTVAIQIGREIWVGSARGDRIALFPETASKASR
;
A
#
# COMPACT_ATOMS: atom_id res chain seq x y z
N MET A 1 14.33 -10.26 -16.94
CA MET A 1 13.47 -11.39 -16.46
C MET A 1 13.70 -11.76 -15.00
N LEU A 2 14.92 -11.83 -14.50
CA LEU A 2 15.24 -12.20 -13.09
C LEU A 2 14.56 -11.32 -12.03
N GLN A 3 14.53 -10.00 -12.18
CA GLN A 3 13.95 -9.06 -11.20
C GLN A 3 12.45 -9.29 -10.98
N ARG A 4 11.67 -9.48 -12.06
CA ARG A 4 10.24 -9.74 -11.97
C ARG A 4 9.93 -11.11 -11.32
N GLY A 5 10.74 -12.12 -11.60
CA GLY A 5 10.63 -13.43 -10.98
C GLY A 5 10.82 -13.36 -9.47
N ARG A 6 11.86 -12.70 -9.00
CA ARG A 6 12.11 -12.47 -7.56
C ARG A 6 10.96 -11.72 -6.89
N MET A 7 10.49 -10.65 -7.49
CA MET A 7 9.34 -9.90 -6.98
C MET A 7 8.09 -10.77 -6.82
N MET A 8 7.78 -11.60 -7.84
CA MET A 8 6.62 -12.50 -7.80
C MET A 8 6.78 -13.65 -6.80
N ALA A 9 8.01 -14.03 -6.47
CA ALA A 9 8.34 -14.98 -5.41
C ALA A 9 8.33 -14.35 -4.00
N GLY A 10 8.04 -13.06 -3.88
CA GLY A 10 8.09 -12.35 -2.59
C GLY A 10 9.50 -12.02 -2.11
N GLU A 11 10.51 -12.18 -2.96
CA GLU A 11 11.90 -11.89 -2.63
C GLU A 11 12.24 -10.41 -2.83
N PRO A 12 13.09 -9.81 -1.98
CA PRO A 12 13.51 -8.42 -2.14
C PRO A 12 14.16 -8.18 -3.51
N ASN A 13 13.66 -7.17 -4.20
CA ASN A 13 14.15 -6.77 -5.53
C ASN A 13 14.16 -5.25 -5.75
N GLY A 14 13.90 -4.48 -4.69
CA GLY A 14 13.94 -3.03 -4.68
C GLY A 14 14.09 -2.49 -3.26
N GLU A 15 14.30 -1.19 -3.13
CA GLU A 15 14.56 -0.48 -1.88
C GLU A 15 14.16 0.98 -1.99
N LEU A 16 14.09 1.71 -0.87
CA LEU A 16 13.85 3.14 -0.84
C LEU A 16 15.14 3.93 -0.80
N TRP A 17 15.09 5.09 -1.46
CA TRP A 17 16.15 6.09 -1.43
C TRP A 17 15.58 7.44 -1.00
N GLU A 18 16.29 8.15 -0.12
CA GLU A 18 16.00 9.52 0.28
C GLU A 18 17.00 10.48 -0.37
N TRP A 19 16.49 11.61 -0.84
CA TRP A 19 17.33 12.70 -1.34
C TRP A 19 17.43 13.82 -0.30
N HIS A 20 18.63 14.32 -0.10
CA HIS A 20 18.92 15.41 0.80
C HIS A 20 19.75 16.48 0.09
N THR A 21 19.44 17.76 0.34
CA THR A 21 20.11 18.91 -0.29
C THR A 21 21.63 18.85 -0.11
N ASP A 22 22.09 18.51 1.09
CA ASP A 22 23.52 18.58 1.45
C ASP A 22 24.29 17.30 1.11
N SER A 23 23.61 16.16 0.94
CA SER A 23 24.29 14.85 0.84
C SER A 23 23.79 13.96 -0.31
N GLY A 24 22.85 14.46 -1.14
CA GLY A 24 22.30 13.74 -2.28
C GLY A 24 21.50 12.51 -1.88
N TRP A 25 21.47 11.52 -2.75
CA TRP A 25 20.72 10.28 -2.57
C TRP A 25 21.38 9.37 -1.54
N LYS A 26 20.59 8.90 -0.59
CA LYS A 26 20.99 7.87 0.39
C LYS A 26 19.96 6.76 0.43
N LYS A 27 20.44 5.52 0.43
CA LYS A 27 19.61 4.36 0.67
C LYS A 27 19.04 4.39 2.08
N VAL A 28 17.75 4.10 2.22
CA VAL A 28 17.09 3.95 3.52
C VAL A 28 17.42 2.56 4.08
N PRO A 29 18.11 2.46 5.23
CA PRO A 29 18.46 1.16 5.81
C PRO A 29 17.23 0.29 6.10
N GLY A 30 17.29 -1.00 5.76
CA GLY A 30 16.22 -1.97 6.00
C GLY A 30 15.03 -1.86 5.07
N SER A 31 15.07 -0.99 4.06
CA SER A 31 13.93 -0.76 3.15
C SER A 31 13.80 -1.79 2.03
N GLU A 32 14.73 -2.74 1.91
CA GLU A 32 14.65 -3.78 0.89
C GLU A 32 13.33 -4.55 0.99
N ALA A 33 12.61 -4.67 -0.12
CA ALA A 33 11.31 -5.33 -0.17
C ALA A 33 11.03 -5.96 -1.54
N ALA A 34 10.05 -6.85 -1.58
CA ALA A 34 9.56 -7.42 -2.82
C ALA A 34 8.62 -6.43 -3.51
N GLY A 35 9.09 -5.79 -4.57
CA GLY A 35 8.38 -4.77 -5.30
C GLY A 35 7.90 -3.61 -4.42
N PRO A 36 8.80 -2.90 -3.72
CA PRO A 36 8.39 -1.69 -3.00
C PRO A 36 7.84 -0.70 -4.02
N ASN A 37 6.63 -0.20 -3.74
CA ASN A 37 5.90 0.67 -4.65
C ASN A 37 5.58 1.99 -3.96
N GLY A 38 4.33 2.19 -3.49
CA GLY A 38 3.97 3.41 -2.80
C GLY A 38 4.65 3.56 -1.44
N VAL A 39 4.95 4.79 -1.05
CA VAL A 39 5.49 5.14 0.27
C VAL A 39 4.68 6.26 0.88
N GLU A 40 4.48 6.17 2.20
CA GLU A 40 3.88 7.22 3.02
C GLU A 40 4.72 7.39 4.29
N ILE A 41 4.76 8.59 4.85
CA ILE A 41 5.53 8.89 6.05
C ILE A 41 4.63 9.24 7.22
N SER A 42 5.03 8.91 8.46
CA SER A 42 4.33 9.37 9.66
C SER A 42 4.43 10.90 9.82
N LYS A 43 3.46 11.50 10.50
CA LYS A 43 3.42 12.96 10.72
C LYS A 43 4.68 13.51 11.41
N ASP A 44 5.32 12.70 12.26
CA ASP A 44 6.57 13.06 12.96
C ASP A 44 7.84 12.73 12.14
N GLY A 45 7.69 12.17 10.94
CA GLY A 45 8.79 11.85 10.05
C GLY A 45 9.64 10.63 10.47
N LYS A 46 9.24 9.89 11.53
CA LYS A 46 10.08 8.83 12.12
C LYS A 46 9.73 7.41 11.63
N THR A 47 8.65 7.26 10.87
CA THR A 47 8.19 5.96 10.38
C THR A 47 7.82 6.06 8.91
N LEU A 48 8.29 5.12 8.11
CA LEU A 48 7.89 4.94 6.73
C LEU A 48 6.92 3.77 6.63
N TYR A 49 5.89 3.93 5.81
CA TYR A 49 4.95 2.88 5.43
C TYR A 49 5.14 2.61 3.95
N ILE A 50 5.42 1.35 3.59
CA ILE A 50 5.81 0.95 2.24
C ILE A 50 4.80 -0.07 1.74
N GLY A 51 4.25 0.19 0.56
CA GLY A 51 3.45 -0.78 -0.16
C GLY A 51 4.35 -1.84 -0.79
N GLY A 52 4.28 -3.07 -0.31
CA GLY A 52 4.97 -4.21 -0.89
C GLY A 52 4.08 -4.86 -1.96
N TRP A 53 4.30 -4.52 -3.22
CA TRP A 53 3.50 -5.07 -4.31
C TRP A 53 3.72 -6.58 -4.46
N GLY A 54 4.96 -7.03 -4.44
CA GLY A 54 5.30 -8.45 -4.54
C GLY A 54 4.98 -9.24 -3.27
N SER A 55 5.17 -8.64 -2.09
CA SER A 55 4.89 -9.28 -0.79
C SER A 55 3.42 -9.18 -0.37
N GLN A 56 2.57 -8.44 -1.11
CA GLN A 56 1.15 -8.22 -0.80
C GLN A 56 0.93 -7.70 0.64
N SER A 57 1.77 -6.77 1.05
CA SER A 57 1.81 -6.30 2.43
C SER A 57 1.97 -4.79 2.54
N VAL A 58 1.63 -4.27 3.73
CA VAL A 58 2.05 -2.95 4.17
C VAL A 58 3.18 -3.13 5.17
N ILE A 59 4.33 -2.54 4.89
CA ILE A 59 5.53 -2.61 5.69
C ILE A 59 5.65 -1.32 6.50
N ARG A 60 5.91 -1.43 7.79
CA ARG A 60 6.25 -0.33 8.70
C ARG A 60 7.74 -0.39 8.98
N LEU A 61 8.46 0.69 8.71
CA LEU A 61 9.90 0.79 8.85
C LEU A 61 10.28 2.01 9.69
N SER A 62 11.09 1.84 10.74
CA SER A 62 11.63 2.99 11.48
C SER A 62 12.62 3.77 10.64
N ARG A 63 12.56 5.11 10.69
CA ARG A 63 13.45 6.01 9.97
C ARG A 63 14.41 6.69 10.94
N GLY A 64 15.72 6.66 10.61
CA GLY A 64 16.76 7.31 11.42
C GLY A 64 17.03 6.65 12.77
N GLN A 65 16.59 5.41 12.97
CA GLN A 65 16.79 4.64 14.20
C GLN A 65 17.76 3.47 13.98
N THR A 66 18.62 3.20 14.97
CA THR A 66 19.51 2.04 15.00
C THR A 66 19.32 1.28 16.32
N PRO A 67 19.05 -0.04 16.30
CA PRO A 67 18.77 -0.84 15.12
C PRO A 67 17.45 -0.46 14.42
N VAL A 68 17.39 -0.70 13.12
CA VAL A 68 16.18 -0.51 12.34
C VAL A 68 15.10 -1.47 12.80
N LYS A 69 13.88 -0.97 13.02
CA LYS A 69 12.70 -1.80 13.29
C LYS A 69 11.86 -1.91 12.02
N LYS A 70 11.51 -3.13 11.65
CA LYS A 70 10.73 -3.43 10.46
C LYS A 70 9.67 -4.48 10.79
N ASP A 71 8.42 -4.12 10.58
CA ASP A 71 7.26 -4.99 10.73
C ASP A 71 6.42 -4.95 9.45
N ALA A 72 5.55 -5.93 9.25
CA ALA A 72 4.66 -5.96 8.11
C ALA A 72 3.33 -6.64 8.44
N VAL A 73 2.28 -6.24 7.71
CA VAL A 73 1.00 -6.94 7.69
C VAL A 73 0.64 -7.32 6.26
N GLY A 74 0.35 -8.61 6.02
CA GLY A 74 -0.16 -9.09 4.74
C GLY A 74 -1.61 -8.66 4.58
N VAL A 75 -1.94 -7.98 3.48
CA VAL A 75 -3.31 -7.52 3.18
C VAL A 75 -4.00 -8.36 2.11
N GLY A 76 -3.31 -9.35 1.54
CA GLY A 76 -3.86 -10.31 0.59
C GLY A 76 -4.02 -9.78 -0.85
N PHE A 77 -3.49 -8.60 -1.15
CA PHE A 77 -3.43 -8.03 -2.49
C PHE A 77 -2.13 -7.24 -2.70
N ARG A 78 -1.76 -7.01 -3.95
CA ARG A 78 -0.56 -6.27 -4.33
C ARG A 78 -0.76 -4.79 -4.05
N VAL A 79 -0.06 -4.28 -3.03
CA VAL A 79 -0.19 -2.88 -2.62
C VAL A 79 0.58 -1.98 -3.58
N ASP A 80 -0.15 -1.05 -4.19
CA ASP A 80 0.40 -0.07 -5.14
C ASP A 80 0.73 1.23 -4.40
N ASN A 81 -0.27 1.96 -3.92
CA ASN A 81 -0.07 3.20 -3.19
C ASN A 81 -0.69 3.19 -1.80
N LEU A 82 -0.12 4.04 -0.95
CA LEU A 82 -0.59 4.33 0.40
C LEU A 82 -1.00 5.80 0.50
N ARG A 83 -2.04 6.10 1.30
CA ARG A 83 -2.45 7.47 1.63
C ARG A 83 -2.93 7.53 3.07
N TRP A 84 -2.80 8.69 3.70
CA TRP A 84 -3.45 8.98 4.96
C TRP A 84 -4.97 8.97 4.81
N ALA A 85 -5.67 8.38 5.76
CA ALA A 85 -7.09 8.56 5.96
C ALA A 85 -7.35 9.66 7.00
N SER A 86 -8.60 10.11 7.12
CA SER A 86 -8.98 11.20 8.02
C SER A 86 -8.81 10.86 9.52
N ASP A 87 -8.79 9.58 9.86
CA ASP A 87 -8.64 9.05 11.21
C ASP A 87 -7.21 8.58 11.55
N ASP A 88 -6.23 9.12 10.82
CA ASP A 88 -4.81 8.79 10.96
C ASP A 88 -4.42 7.33 10.63
N THR A 89 -5.34 6.55 10.10
CA THR A 89 -5.03 5.25 9.50
C THR A 89 -4.43 5.42 8.10
N ARG A 90 -4.03 4.31 7.47
CA ARG A 90 -3.54 4.30 6.08
C ARG A 90 -4.54 3.60 5.18
N LEU A 91 -4.84 4.21 4.05
CA LEU A 91 -5.48 3.51 2.94
C LEU A 91 -4.40 2.88 2.08
N ALA A 92 -4.42 1.56 1.97
CA ALA A 92 -3.61 0.79 1.04
C ALA A 92 -4.51 0.40 -0.14
N ALA A 93 -4.12 0.79 -1.35
CA ALA A 93 -4.85 0.46 -2.56
C ALA A 93 -3.98 -0.37 -3.50
N GLY A 94 -4.62 -1.24 -4.28
CA GLY A 94 -3.90 -2.10 -5.21
C GLY A 94 -4.76 -3.17 -5.86
N GLN A 95 -4.15 -4.26 -6.30
CA GLN A 95 -4.79 -5.29 -7.10
C GLN A 95 -4.67 -6.67 -6.46
N GLY A 96 -5.80 -7.35 -6.34
CA GLY A 96 -5.87 -8.76 -5.92
C GLY A 96 -6.00 -9.72 -7.11
N GLY A 97 -5.69 -10.98 -6.87
CA GLY A 97 -5.87 -12.04 -7.86
C GLY A 97 -5.03 -11.91 -9.13
N ALA A 98 -5.44 -12.63 -10.14
CA ALA A 98 -4.94 -12.58 -11.51
C ALA A 98 -6.11 -12.71 -12.49
N ALA A 99 -5.93 -12.29 -13.75
CA ALA A 99 -6.97 -12.47 -14.76
C ALA A 99 -7.40 -13.94 -14.89
N PRO A 100 -8.72 -14.24 -15.03
CA PRO A 100 -9.83 -13.29 -15.14
C PRO A 100 -10.39 -12.81 -13.79
N SER A 101 -9.92 -13.33 -12.66
CA SER A 101 -10.44 -13.04 -11.30
C SER A 101 -9.73 -11.87 -10.62
N GLN A 102 -9.20 -10.93 -11.40
CA GLN A 102 -8.52 -9.76 -10.85
C GLN A 102 -9.50 -8.83 -10.14
N THR A 103 -9.04 -8.18 -9.08
CA THR A 103 -9.84 -7.23 -8.30
C THR A 103 -9.08 -5.93 -8.05
N SER A 104 -9.82 -4.85 -7.88
CA SER A 104 -9.32 -3.60 -7.27
C SER A 104 -9.64 -3.63 -5.78
N ASN A 105 -8.64 -3.41 -4.95
CA ASN A 105 -8.76 -3.56 -3.50
C ASN A 105 -8.35 -2.28 -2.77
N VAL A 106 -9.02 -2.01 -1.66
CA VAL A 106 -8.61 -0.99 -0.69
C VAL A 106 -8.73 -1.57 0.72
N ALA A 107 -7.69 -1.41 1.51
CA ALA A 107 -7.69 -1.74 2.93
C ALA A 107 -7.35 -0.51 3.76
N LYS A 108 -8.01 -0.38 4.91
CA LYS A 108 -7.66 0.56 5.98
C LYS A 108 -6.72 -0.13 6.95
N VAL A 109 -5.53 0.39 7.13
CA VAL A 109 -4.48 -0.20 7.98
C VAL A 109 -4.23 0.69 9.18
N ASN A 110 -4.30 0.12 10.38
CA ASN A 110 -3.93 0.82 11.61
C ASN A 110 -2.39 0.90 11.69
N PRO A 111 -1.80 2.10 11.75
CA PRO A 111 -0.36 2.27 11.73
C PRO A 111 0.36 1.78 13.00
N ASN A 112 -0.36 1.71 14.12
CA ASN A 112 0.22 1.34 15.41
C ASN A 112 0.18 -0.18 15.63
N THR A 113 -0.97 -0.80 15.38
CA THR A 113 -1.18 -2.23 15.61
C THR A 113 -0.85 -3.10 14.40
N LEU A 114 -0.73 -2.51 13.20
CA LEU A 114 -0.62 -3.22 11.93
C LEU A 114 -1.78 -4.22 11.69
N THR A 115 -2.95 -3.92 12.21
CA THR A 115 -4.19 -4.61 11.82
C THR A 115 -4.81 -3.91 10.62
N PHE A 116 -5.60 -4.63 9.83
CA PHE A 116 -6.28 -4.04 8.69
C PHE A 116 -7.73 -4.48 8.58
N GLN A 117 -8.51 -3.66 7.87
CA GLN A 117 -9.89 -3.93 7.46
C GLN A 117 -9.98 -3.73 5.94
N GLU A 118 -10.50 -4.72 5.23
CA GLU A 118 -10.82 -4.54 3.81
C GLU A 118 -12.04 -3.63 3.67
N LEU A 119 -11.90 -2.54 2.89
CA LEU A 119 -12.98 -1.60 2.61
C LEU A 119 -13.60 -1.85 1.24
N VAL A 120 -12.78 -2.20 0.25
CA VAL A 120 -13.19 -2.40 -1.13
C VAL A 120 -12.54 -3.67 -1.68
N ARG A 121 -13.36 -4.53 -2.28
CA ARG A 121 -12.95 -5.61 -3.18
C ARG A 121 -13.89 -5.56 -4.38
N TYR A 122 -13.44 -4.97 -5.46
CA TYR A 122 -14.24 -4.76 -6.65
C TYR A 122 -13.70 -5.59 -7.81
N PRO A 123 -14.54 -6.46 -8.44
CA PRO A 123 -14.09 -7.31 -9.52
C PRO A 123 -13.75 -6.49 -10.78
N TYR A 124 -12.82 -7.02 -11.55
CA TYR A 124 -12.47 -6.47 -12.86
C TYR A 124 -13.71 -6.41 -13.76
N ASN A 125 -13.91 -5.29 -14.42
CA ASN A 125 -14.89 -5.11 -15.49
C ASN A 125 -14.48 -3.93 -16.40
N ASP A 126 -15.24 -3.75 -17.49
CA ASP A 126 -14.94 -2.71 -18.49
C ASP A 126 -15.16 -1.28 -17.97
N ALA A 127 -15.94 -1.11 -16.90
CA ALA A 127 -16.18 0.20 -16.32
C ALA A 127 -15.03 0.67 -15.43
N PHE A 128 -14.42 -0.25 -14.65
CA PHE A 128 -13.33 0.08 -13.74
C PHE A 128 -12.47 -1.15 -13.42
N SER A 129 -11.15 -0.95 -13.44
CA SER A 129 -10.18 -2.01 -13.15
C SER A 129 -8.84 -1.42 -12.68
N LEU A 130 -7.98 -2.26 -12.12
CA LEU A 130 -6.61 -1.92 -11.76
C LEU A 130 -6.52 -0.68 -10.84
N GLY A 131 -7.30 -0.67 -9.77
CA GLY A 131 -7.21 0.35 -8.74
C GLY A 131 -5.79 0.43 -8.15
N THR A 132 -5.22 1.64 -8.05
CA THR A 132 -3.83 1.86 -7.64
C THR A 132 -3.67 2.80 -6.47
N VAL A 133 -4.60 3.73 -6.30
CA VAL A 133 -4.57 4.74 -5.24
C VAL A 133 -5.98 4.95 -4.70
N ALA A 134 -6.11 5.17 -3.41
CA ALA A 134 -7.38 5.52 -2.78
C ALA A 134 -7.21 6.73 -1.84
N ILE A 135 -8.23 7.58 -1.82
CA ILE A 135 -8.37 8.63 -0.82
C ILE A 135 -9.75 8.54 -0.17
N GLN A 136 -9.87 9.00 1.06
CA GLN A 136 -11.15 9.10 1.75
C GLN A 136 -11.63 10.55 1.73
N ILE A 137 -12.85 10.76 1.26
CA ILE A 137 -13.53 12.06 1.26
C ILE A 137 -14.87 11.88 1.97
N GLY A 138 -14.97 12.38 3.21
CA GLY A 138 -16.13 12.12 4.04
C GLY A 138 -16.34 10.62 4.27
N ARG A 139 -17.47 10.09 3.82
CA ARG A 139 -17.83 8.66 3.91
C ARG A 139 -17.68 7.92 2.57
N GLU A 140 -16.84 8.41 1.70
CA GLU A 140 -16.60 7.82 0.40
C GLU A 140 -15.13 7.48 0.22
N ILE A 141 -14.86 6.36 -0.41
CA ILE A 141 -13.53 5.93 -0.85
C ILE A 141 -13.45 6.15 -2.35
N TRP A 142 -12.58 7.06 -2.75
CA TRP A 142 -12.32 7.39 -4.14
C TRP A 142 -11.08 6.64 -4.62
N VAL A 143 -11.21 5.87 -5.69
CA VAL A 143 -10.16 4.98 -6.18
C VAL A 143 -9.79 5.34 -7.60
N GLY A 144 -8.51 5.66 -7.81
CA GLY A 144 -7.92 5.87 -9.13
C GLY A 144 -7.38 4.58 -9.73
N SER A 145 -7.27 4.53 -11.06
CA SER A 145 -6.84 3.37 -11.84
C SER A 145 -5.55 3.62 -12.60
N ALA A 146 -4.73 2.56 -12.80
CA ALA A 146 -3.50 2.63 -13.60
C ALA A 146 -3.78 2.71 -15.11
N ARG A 147 -4.92 2.21 -15.58
CA ARG A 147 -5.24 2.08 -17.01
C ARG A 147 -6.64 2.54 -17.38
N GLY A 148 -7.45 2.90 -16.39
CA GLY A 148 -8.81 3.40 -16.61
C GLY A 148 -8.81 4.91 -16.84
N ASP A 149 -9.86 5.38 -17.49
CA ASP A 149 -10.18 6.79 -17.72
C ASP A 149 -11.14 7.37 -16.66
N ARG A 150 -11.37 6.62 -15.57
CA ARG A 150 -12.39 6.90 -14.57
C ARG A 150 -11.85 6.77 -13.15
N ILE A 151 -12.49 7.47 -12.23
CA ILE A 151 -12.35 7.30 -10.79
C ILE A 151 -13.62 6.60 -10.30
N ALA A 152 -13.45 5.53 -9.53
CA ALA A 152 -14.56 4.85 -8.88
C ALA A 152 -14.78 5.39 -7.47
N LEU A 153 -16.06 5.52 -7.09
CA LEU A 153 -16.50 5.93 -5.76
C LEU A 153 -17.18 4.75 -5.07
N PHE A 154 -16.74 4.45 -3.86
CA PHE A 154 -17.34 3.41 -3.02
C PHE A 154 -17.77 4.03 -1.69
N PRO A 155 -18.99 3.72 -1.20
CA PRO A 155 -19.37 4.13 0.15
C PRO A 155 -18.47 3.41 1.17
N GLU A 156 -18.02 4.11 2.21
CA GLU A 156 -17.40 3.46 3.36
C GLU A 156 -18.47 2.58 4.03
N THR A 157 -18.37 1.27 3.87
CA THR A 157 -19.27 0.35 4.54
C THR A 157 -19.00 0.40 6.05
N ALA A 158 -20.03 0.69 6.84
CA ALA A 158 -19.94 0.58 8.28
C ALA A 158 -19.41 -0.82 8.63
N SER A 159 -18.34 -0.90 9.42
CA SER A 159 -17.83 -2.17 9.95
C SER A 159 -19.01 -2.92 10.56
N LYS A 160 -19.34 -4.10 10.04
CA LYS A 160 -20.16 -5.05 10.79
C LYS A 160 -19.31 -5.45 11.99
N ALA A 161 -19.58 -4.84 13.13
CA ALA A 161 -19.04 -5.32 14.41
C ALA A 161 -19.44 -6.80 14.49
N SER A 162 -18.46 -7.69 14.40
CA SER A 162 -18.66 -9.10 14.74
C SER A 162 -19.05 -9.15 16.22
N ARG A 163 -20.30 -9.52 16.48
CA ARG A 163 -20.78 -9.87 17.81
C ARG A 163 -20.22 -11.23 18.20
#